data_afe635e5f8a28ef00b09a13f22806985
#
_entry.id   afe635e5f8a28ef00b09a13f22806985
#
_cell.length_a   1.000
_cell.length_b   1.000
_cell.length_c   1.000
_cell.angle_alpha   90.00
_cell.angle_beta   90.00
_cell.angle_gamma   90.00
#
_symmetry.space_group_name_H-M   'P 1'
#
loop_
_entity.id
_entity.type
_entity.pdbx_description
1 polymer ?
#
loop_
_entity_poly.entity_id
_entity_poly.type
_entity_poly.pdbx_seq_one_letter_code
_entity_poly.pdbx_strand_id
1 'polypeptide(L)'
;MRYMDVVLRKHTSRLKRGIFKIILLPTMLRWEKVFGGFLKKYVNVYGDPAGDCAALERELPEADLYCTGSDQVWNPQTNGDLQPPYFCEFAKEGKERVSFAASFGVKQVDEKYEAALKSYLEKYSALSVRETSGVRMIERMGMQAVEILDPVFAAGSEF
;
A
#
# COMPACT_ATOMS: atom_id res chain seq x y z
N MET A 1 12.70 -8.15 3.42
CA MET A 1 13.10 -9.39 2.71
C MET A 1 12.24 -9.71 1.47
N ARG A 2 10.90 -9.63 1.53
CA ARG A 2 10.00 -9.91 0.39
C ARG A 2 10.21 -9.05 -0.86
N TYR A 3 10.45 -7.74 -0.74
CA TYR A 3 10.57 -6.84 -1.89
C TYR A 3 11.75 -7.19 -2.82
N MET A 4 12.91 -7.48 -2.25
CA MET A 4 14.10 -7.88 -3.02
C MET A 4 13.91 -9.25 -3.69
N ASP A 5 13.17 -10.17 -3.08
CA ASP A 5 12.84 -11.46 -3.72
C ASP A 5 11.96 -11.30 -4.95
N VAL A 6 11.03 -10.35 -4.93
CA VAL A 6 10.17 -10.04 -6.08
C VAL A 6 10.99 -9.41 -7.22
N VAL A 7 11.85 -8.43 -6.91
CA VAL A 7 12.71 -7.77 -7.91
C VAL A 7 13.70 -8.76 -8.53
N LEU A 8 14.33 -9.60 -7.72
CA LEU A 8 15.30 -10.59 -8.19
C LEU A 8 14.65 -11.76 -8.96
N ARG A 9 13.39 -12.10 -8.68
CA ARG A 9 12.66 -13.16 -9.43
C ARG A 9 12.40 -12.79 -10.88
N LYS A 10 12.18 -11.50 -11.17
CA LYS A 10 11.85 -11.00 -12.51
C LYS A 10 13.02 -11.04 -13.50
N HIS A 11 14.27 -11.02 -13.04
CA HIS A 11 15.41 -10.68 -13.90
C HIS A 11 16.60 -11.65 -13.89
N THR A 12 16.62 -12.74 -13.08
CA THR A 12 17.83 -13.55 -12.94
C THR A 12 17.61 -15.06 -12.75
N SER A 13 18.59 -15.88 -13.23
CA SER A 13 18.64 -17.31 -12.96
C SER A 13 18.83 -17.62 -11.48
N ARG A 14 18.49 -18.84 -11.04
CA ARG A 14 18.61 -19.27 -9.61
C ARG A 14 19.99 -19.03 -9.02
N LEU A 15 21.05 -19.31 -9.79
CA LEU A 15 22.44 -19.15 -9.35
C LEU A 15 22.81 -17.67 -9.14
N LYS A 16 22.47 -16.81 -10.11
CA LYS A 16 22.72 -15.36 -10.01
C LYS A 16 21.98 -14.75 -8.81
N ARG A 17 20.77 -15.21 -8.49
CA ARG A 17 20.03 -14.77 -7.31
C ARG A 17 20.76 -15.07 -6.01
N GLY A 18 21.37 -16.25 -5.88
CA GLY A 18 22.18 -16.63 -4.71
C GLY A 18 23.36 -15.68 -4.51
N ILE A 19 24.12 -15.41 -5.58
CA ILE A 19 25.26 -14.51 -5.55
C ILE A 19 24.82 -13.08 -5.19
N PHE A 20 23.77 -12.57 -5.80
CA PHE A 20 23.24 -11.23 -5.48
C PHE A 20 22.76 -11.11 -4.02
N LYS A 21 22.12 -12.14 -3.46
CA LYS A 21 21.74 -12.16 -2.05
C LYS A 21 22.93 -12.04 -1.12
N ILE A 22 24.04 -12.73 -1.42
CA ILE A 22 25.26 -12.67 -0.61
C ILE A 22 25.90 -11.28 -0.69
N ILE A 23 26.02 -10.72 -1.90
CA ILE A 23 26.62 -9.38 -2.12
C ILE A 23 25.77 -8.29 -1.44
N LEU A 24 24.44 -8.40 -1.49
CA LEU A 24 23.53 -7.40 -0.93
C LEU A 24 23.21 -7.62 0.55
N LEU A 25 23.64 -8.72 1.15
CA LEU A 25 23.35 -9.05 2.54
C LEU A 25 23.71 -7.93 3.53
N PRO A 26 24.92 -7.33 3.48
CA PRO A 26 25.26 -6.24 4.40
C PRO A 26 24.34 -5.03 4.26
N THR A 27 23.99 -4.68 3.02
CA THR A 27 23.05 -3.58 2.73
C THR A 27 21.66 -3.91 3.27
N MET A 28 21.18 -5.13 3.08
CA MET A 28 19.87 -5.59 3.57
C MET A 28 19.81 -5.54 5.10
N LEU A 29 20.84 -6.02 5.80
CA LEU A 29 20.91 -5.98 7.26
C LEU A 29 20.94 -4.53 7.79
N ARG A 30 21.65 -3.64 7.10
CA ARG A 30 21.66 -2.22 7.43
C ARG A 30 20.29 -1.59 7.24
N TRP A 31 19.61 -1.89 6.14
CA TRP A 31 18.25 -1.43 5.85
C TRP A 31 17.28 -1.91 6.93
N GLU A 32 17.29 -3.18 7.24
CA GLU A 32 16.43 -3.77 8.27
C GLU A 32 16.63 -3.11 9.63
N LYS A 33 17.89 -2.85 10.01
CA LYS A 33 18.23 -2.13 11.25
C LYS A 33 17.72 -0.69 11.25
N VAL A 34 17.94 0.06 10.17
CA VAL A 34 17.56 1.47 10.06
C VAL A 34 16.03 1.61 10.02
N PHE A 35 15.36 0.92 9.08
CA PHE A 35 13.91 1.03 8.93
C PHE A 35 13.15 0.35 10.06
N GLY A 36 13.60 -0.80 10.53
CA GLY A 36 13.02 -1.45 11.70
C GLY A 36 13.19 -0.62 12.98
N GLY A 37 14.30 0.07 13.13
CA GLY A 37 14.53 1.01 14.22
C GLY A 37 13.59 2.23 14.13
N PHE A 38 13.41 2.78 12.94
CA PHE A 38 12.48 3.87 12.69
C PHE A 38 11.03 3.46 13.01
N LEU A 39 10.57 2.34 12.46
CA LEU A 39 9.22 1.84 12.74
C LEU A 39 8.97 1.65 14.22
N LYS A 40 9.90 0.99 14.94
CA LYS A 40 9.78 0.78 16.39
C LYS A 40 9.73 2.07 17.20
N LYS A 41 10.36 3.14 16.72
CA LYS A 41 10.44 4.41 17.44
C LYS A 41 9.24 5.32 17.17
N TYR A 42 8.72 5.32 15.95
CA TYR A 42 7.77 6.33 15.50
C TYR A 42 6.40 5.78 15.08
N VAL A 43 6.27 4.48 14.92
CA VAL A 43 5.04 3.87 14.40
C VAL A 43 4.57 2.76 15.34
N ASN A 44 3.31 2.82 15.74
CA ASN A 44 2.65 1.71 16.42
C ASN A 44 2.20 0.70 15.37
N VAL A 45 2.96 -0.38 15.21
CA VAL A 45 2.62 -1.46 14.26
C VAL A 45 1.75 -2.48 14.97
N TYR A 46 0.58 -2.74 14.42
CA TYR A 46 -0.34 -3.78 14.89
C TYR A 46 -0.43 -4.91 13.86
N GLY A 47 -0.60 -6.12 14.36
CA GLY A 47 -0.80 -7.33 13.56
C GLY A 47 0.47 -7.86 12.89
N ASP A 48 0.34 -9.03 12.26
CA ASP A 48 1.39 -9.62 11.43
C ASP A 48 1.38 -8.94 10.04
N PRO A 49 2.49 -8.34 9.61
CA PRO A 49 2.59 -7.75 8.26
C PRO A 49 2.39 -8.76 7.11
N ALA A 50 2.32 -10.03 7.41
CA ALA A 50 1.98 -11.08 6.45
C ALA A 50 0.52 -11.54 6.53
N GLY A 51 -0.28 -10.95 7.43
CA GLY A 51 -1.67 -11.32 7.65
C GLY A 51 -2.57 -11.06 6.44
N ASP A 52 -3.50 -11.97 6.23
CA ASP A 52 -4.65 -11.74 5.33
C ASP A 52 -5.72 -10.88 6.03
N CYS A 53 -6.79 -10.51 5.32
CA CYS A 53 -7.86 -9.72 5.89
C CYS A 53 -8.48 -10.36 7.14
N ALA A 54 -8.62 -11.69 7.18
CA ALA A 54 -9.19 -12.38 8.32
C ALA A 54 -8.28 -12.35 9.56
N ALA A 55 -6.96 -12.40 9.36
CA ALA A 55 -6.00 -12.20 10.44
C ALA A 55 -6.04 -10.76 10.95
N LEU A 56 -6.05 -9.78 10.05
CA LEU A 56 -6.12 -8.36 10.42
C LEU A 56 -7.41 -8.03 11.16
N GLU A 57 -8.55 -8.55 10.73
CA GLU A 57 -9.85 -8.36 11.43
C GLU A 57 -9.81 -8.85 12.89
N ARG A 58 -9.08 -9.94 13.16
CA ARG A 58 -8.95 -10.48 14.53
C ARG A 58 -7.92 -9.75 15.38
N GLU A 59 -6.84 -9.25 14.77
CA GLU A 59 -5.66 -8.74 15.49
C GLU A 59 -5.66 -7.23 15.65
N LEU A 60 -6.33 -6.52 14.73
CA LEU A 60 -6.36 -5.06 14.81
C LEU A 60 -7.33 -4.56 15.88
N PRO A 61 -6.96 -3.46 16.56
CA PRO A 61 -7.91 -2.80 17.46
C PRO A 61 -9.12 -2.31 16.66
N GLU A 62 -10.28 -2.36 17.29
CA GLU A 62 -11.49 -1.81 16.69
C GLU A 62 -11.35 -0.29 16.55
N ALA A 63 -11.69 0.22 15.37
CA ALA A 63 -11.68 1.63 15.07
C ALA A 63 -13.00 2.06 14.43
N ASP A 64 -13.34 3.33 14.52
CA ASP A 64 -14.52 3.88 13.85
C ASP A 64 -14.23 4.20 12.39
N LEU A 65 -12.97 4.49 12.06
CA LEU A 65 -12.50 4.84 10.74
C LEU A 65 -11.16 4.15 10.43
N TYR A 66 -11.07 3.60 9.24
CA TYR A 66 -9.82 3.05 8.68
C TYR A 66 -9.34 3.93 7.53
N CYS A 67 -8.05 4.23 7.52
CA CYS A 67 -7.43 5.11 6.53
C CYS A 67 -6.38 4.36 5.71
N THR A 68 -6.55 4.35 4.39
CA THR A 68 -5.49 3.92 3.47
C THR A 68 -4.52 5.06 3.23
N GLY A 69 -3.26 4.87 3.62
CA GLY A 69 -2.23 5.90 3.58
C GLY A 69 -1.56 6.09 2.24
N SER A 70 -0.60 7.00 2.24
CA SER A 70 0.02 7.55 1.05
C SER A 70 1.21 6.74 0.56
N ASP A 71 0.97 5.62 -0.10
CA ASP A 71 1.98 4.91 -0.90
C ASP A 71 1.30 4.30 -2.13
N GLN A 72 2.06 3.64 -2.99
CA GLN A 72 1.55 2.91 -4.16
C GLN A 72 0.79 1.64 -3.76
N VAL A 73 -0.04 1.75 -2.74
CA VAL A 73 -0.80 0.62 -2.16
C VAL A 73 -1.83 0.05 -3.12
N TRP A 74 -2.32 0.86 -4.06
CA TRP A 74 -3.28 0.46 -5.08
C TRP A 74 -2.65 0.10 -6.43
N ASN A 75 -1.32 -0.09 -6.47
CA ASN A 75 -0.57 -0.45 -7.67
C ASN A 75 -0.45 -1.99 -7.80
N PRO A 76 -1.22 -2.65 -8.68
CA PRO A 76 -1.15 -4.10 -8.84
C PRO A 76 0.18 -4.56 -9.45
N GLN A 77 0.88 -3.70 -10.20
CA GLN A 77 2.16 -4.05 -10.81
C GLN A 77 3.27 -4.15 -9.75
N THR A 78 3.26 -3.24 -8.76
CA THR A 78 4.23 -3.26 -7.66
C THR A 78 3.89 -4.33 -6.63
N ASN A 79 2.61 -4.50 -6.32
CA ASN A 79 2.15 -5.41 -5.28
C ASN A 79 1.93 -6.84 -5.78
N GLY A 80 2.05 -7.06 -7.10
CA GLY A 80 1.83 -8.35 -7.77
C GLY A 80 0.36 -8.65 -8.07
N ASP A 81 -0.57 -7.97 -7.40
CA ASP A 81 -2.02 -7.98 -7.63
C ASP A 81 -2.67 -6.86 -6.80
N LEU A 82 -3.99 -6.67 -6.93
CA LEU A 82 -4.76 -5.90 -5.95
C LEU A 82 -4.73 -6.64 -4.61
N GLN A 83 -4.32 -5.94 -3.57
CA GLN A 83 -4.20 -6.52 -2.23
C GLN A 83 -5.37 -6.05 -1.37
N PRO A 84 -6.36 -6.92 -1.03
CA PRO A 84 -7.54 -6.53 -0.25
C PRO A 84 -7.24 -5.78 1.06
N PRO A 85 -6.17 -6.11 1.82
CA PRO A 85 -5.82 -5.34 3.01
C PRO A 85 -5.55 -3.85 2.75
N TYR A 86 -5.02 -3.51 1.58
CA TYR A 86 -4.76 -2.10 1.21
C TYR A 86 -6.04 -1.33 0.83
N PHE A 87 -7.16 -2.02 0.72
CA PHE A 87 -8.50 -1.45 0.56
C PHE A 87 -9.32 -1.53 1.85
N CYS A 88 -8.68 -1.81 2.98
CA CYS A 88 -9.35 -1.98 4.28
C CYS A 88 -10.47 -3.03 4.26
N GLU A 89 -10.32 -4.11 3.46
CA GLU A 89 -11.33 -5.18 3.36
C GLU A 89 -11.47 -6.02 4.64
N PHE A 90 -10.59 -5.82 5.59
CA PHE A 90 -10.70 -6.34 6.96
C PHE A 90 -11.63 -5.50 7.85
N ALA A 91 -12.01 -4.30 7.44
CA ALA A 91 -12.91 -3.45 8.22
C ALA A 91 -14.32 -4.05 8.24
N LYS A 92 -14.89 -4.19 9.43
CA LYS A 92 -16.25 -4.68 9.63
C LYS A 92 -17.28 -3.80 8.93
N GLU A 93 -18.44 -4.36 8.67
CA GLU A 93 -19.56 -3.61 8.11
C GLU A 93 -19.95 -2.42 9.01
N GLY A 94 -20.28 -1.29 8.38
CA GLY A 94 -20.65 -0.06 9.09
C GLY A 94 -19.46 0.79 9.56
N LYS A 95 -18.22 0.33 9.36
CA LYS A 95 -17.01 1.13 9.65
C LYS A 95 -16.62 1.98 8.45
N GLU A 96 -16.26 3.23 8.72
CA GLU A 96 -15.83 4.16 7.67
C GLU A 96 -14.46 3.82 7.09
N ARG A 97 -14.31 4.04 5.79
CA ARG A 97 -13.04 3.92 5.07
C ARG A 97 -12.77 5.20 4.33
N VAL A 98 -11.56 5.72 4.50
CA VAL A 98 -11.07 6.89 3.75
C VAL A 98 -9.70 6.60 3.16
N SER A 99 -9.33 7.31 2.12
CA SER A 99 -7.94 7.31 1.67
C SER A 99 -7.32 8.69 1.83
N PHE A 100 -6.06 8.71 2.24
CA PHE A 100 -5.26 9.92 2.39
C PHE A 100 -4.03 9.86 1.49
N ALA A 101 -4.09 10.53 0.35
CA ALA A 101 -3.05 10.56 -0.68
C ALA A 101 -2.63 9.16 -1.16
N ALA A 102 -3.55 8.19 -1.24
CA ALA A 102 -3.24 6.87 -1.78
C ALA A 102 -2.78 6.97 -3.24
N SER A 103 -2.03 5.98 -3.73
CA SER A 103 -1.46 6.05 -5.06
C SER A 103 -1.63 4.75 -5.83
N PHE A 104 -1.95 4.89 -7.11
CA PHE A 104 -1.89 3.81 -8.09
C PHE A 104 -0.48 3.65 -8.67
N GLY A 105 0.35 4.70 -8.65
CA GLY A 105 1.71 4.69 -9.21
C GLY A 105 1.79 4.43 -10.71
N VAL A 106 0.64 4.41 -11.39
CA VAL A 106 0.50 4.20 -12.84
C VAL A 106 -0.54 5.16 -13.42
N LYS A 107 -0.41 5.46 -14.71
CA LYS A 107 -1.39 6.33 -15.39
C LYS A 107 -2.73 5.64 -15.65
N GLN A 108 -2.72 4.32 -15.74
CA GLN A 108 -3.89 3.48 -15.95
C GLN A 108 -3.61 2.08 -15.41
N VAL A 109 -4.60 1.45 -14.79
CA VAL A 109 -4.57 0.03 -14.45
C VAL A 109 -5.14 -0.80 -15.59
N ASP A 110 -4.78 -2.07 -15.66
CA ASP A 110 -5.31 -3.00 -16.66
C ASP A 110 -6.82 -3.17 -16.46
N GLU A 111 -7.58 -3.28 -17.55
CA GLU A 111 -9.04 -3.45 -17.55
C GLU A 111 -9.52 -4.62 -16.67
N LYS A 112 -8.72 -5.68 -16.60
CA LYS A 112 -9.04 -6.85 -15.75
C LYS A 112 -9.21 -6.51 -14.26
N TYR A 113 -8.67 -5.38 -13.80
CA TYR A 113 -8.75 -4.93 -12.42
C TYR A 113 -9.91 -3.96 -12.16
N GLU A 114 -10.52 -3.39 -13.21
CA GLU A 114 -11.50 -2.29 -13.05
C GLU A 114 -12.69 -2.68 -12.18
N ALA A 115 -13.29 -3.85 -12.43
CA ALA A 115 -14.46 -4.30 -11.68
C ALA A 115 -14.13 -4.51 -10.18
N ALA A 116 -13.00 -5.17 -9.88
CA ALA A 116 -12.57 -5.39 -8.51
C ALA A 116 -12.21 -4.08 -7.81
N LEU A 117 -11.47 -3.21 -8.51
CA LEU A 117 -11.06 -1.91 -8.01
C LEU A 117 -12.27 -1.04 -7.68
N LYS A 118 -13.26 -0.97 -8.59
CA LYS A 118 -14.51 -0.28 -8.35
C LYS A 118 -15.22 -0.80 -7.11
N SER A 119 -15.39 -2.12 -6.98
CA SER A 119 -16.02 -2.77 -5.83
C SER A 119 -15.33 -2.44 -4.49
N TYR A 120 -14.00 -2.27 -4.49
CA TYR A 120 -13.28 -1.86 -3.29
C TYR A 120 -13.47 -0.37 -2.97
N LEU A 121 -13.36 0.49 -3.99
CA LEU A 121 -13.38 1.94 -3.81
C LEU A 121 -14.78 2.48 -3.48
N GLU A 122 -15.85 1.83 -3.95
CA GLU A 122 -17.23 2.18 -3.60
C GLU A 122 -17.54 2.10 -2.10
N LYS A 123 -16.71 1.39 -1.34
CA LYS A 123 -16.85 1.25 0.13
C LYS A 123 -16.24 2.43 0.89
N TYR A 124 -15.57 3.34 0.21
CA TYR A 124 -14.94 4.49 0.84
C TYR A 124 -15.90 5.67 0.95
N SER A 125 -15.96 6.29 2.12
CA SER A 125 -16.73 7.52 2.34
C SER A 125 -16.03 8.76 1.76
N ALA A 126 -14.70 8.74 1.66
CA ALA A 126 -13.91 9.78 1.02
C ALA A 126 -12.65 9.20 0.34
N LEU A 127 -12.40 9.65 -0.89
CA LEU A 127 -11.26 9.22 -1.69
C LEU A 127 -10.34 10.39 -1.97
N SER A 128 -9.08 10.27 -1.55
CA SER A 128 -8.03 11.17 -1.98
C SER A 128 -6.82 10.40 -2.49
N VAL A 129 -6.24 10.90 -3.57
CA VAL A 129 -5.07 10.32 -4.24
C VAL A 129 -4.02 11.39 -4.48
N ARG A 130 -2.76 11.00 -4.62
CA ARG A 130 -1.66 11.96 -4.79
C ARG A 130 -1.33 12.30 -6.24
N GLU A 131 -2.05 11.73 -7.21
CA GLU A 131 -1.83 11.99 -8.63
C GLU A 131 -3.12 12.23 -9.41
N THR A 132 -3.09 13.19 -10.33
CA THR A 132 -4.21 13.52 -11.24
C THR A 132 -4.69 12.31 -12.05
N SER A 133 -3.78 11.39 -12.40
CA SER A 133 -4.16 10.15 -13.10
C SER A 133 -5.06 9.26 -12.25
N GLY A 134 -4.84 9.23 -10.93
CA GLY A 134 -5.68 8.51 -9.98
C GLY A 134 -7.08 9.08 -9.88
N VAL A 135 -7.19 10.41 -9.77
CA VAL A 135 -8.50 11.10 -9.80
C VAL A 135 -9.28 10.70 -11.05
N ARG A 136 -8.67 10.83 -12.23
CA ARG A 136 -9.32 10.49 -13.52
C ARG A 136 -9.73 9.02 -13.61
N MET A 137 -8.98 8.10 -13.02
CA MET A 137 -9.36 6.68 -12.98
C MET A 137 -10.61 6.47 -12.12
N ILE A 138 -10.66 7.08 -10.94
CA ILE A 138 -11.79 6.99 -10.00
C ILE A 138 -13.05 7.63 -10.60
N GLU A 139 -12.90 8.79 -11.25
CA GLU A 139 -14.01 9.48 -11.93
C GLU A 139 -14.60 8.65 -13.08
N ARG A 140 -13.77 7.96 -13.87
CA ARG A 140 -14.25 7.04 -14.91
C ARG A 140 -15.06 5.87 -14.35
N MET A 141 -14.83 5.47 -13.12
CA MET A 141 -15.61 4.44 -12.43
C MET A 141 -16.93 5.01 -11.83
N GLY A 142 -17.19 6.32 -11.99
CA GLY A 142 -18.41 6.98 -11.50
C GLY A 142 -18.34 7.48 -10.06
N MET A 143 -17.15 7.56 -9.48
CA MET A 143 -16.93 8.05 -8.11
C MET A 143 -16.21 9.42 -8.14
N GLN A 144 -16.17 10.09 -6.99
CA GLN A 144 -15.43 11.34 -6.82
C GLN A 144 -14.17 11.10 -6.01
N ALA A 145 -13.09 11.77 -6.38
CA ALA A 145 -11.84 11.80 -5.62
C ALA A 145 -11.20 13.17 -5.70
N VAL A 146 -10.38 13.49 -4.70
CA VAL A 146 -9.59 14.73 -4.68
C VAL A 146 -8.11 14.40 -4.80
N GLU A 147 -7.36 15.25 -5.52
CA GLU A 147 -5.91 15.20 -5.53
C GLU A 147 -5.38 15.97 -4.33
N ILE A 148 -4.53 15.33 -3.54
CA ILE A 148 -3.85 15.98 -2.41
C ILE A 148 -2.36 15.62 -2.43
N LEU A 149 -1.54 16.51 -1.91
CA LEU A 149 -0.10 16.27 -1.80
C LEU A 149 0.20 15.12 -0.83
N ASP A 150 1.34 14.48 -1.04
CA ASP A 150 1.85 13.50 -0.09
C ASP A 150 1.97 14.12 1.30
N PRO A 151 1.56 13.40 2.38
CA PRO A 151 1.59 13.90 3.75
C PRO A 151 2.93 14.49 4.20
N VAL A 152 4.04 14.08 3.61
CA VAL A 152 5.36 14.64 3.92
C VAL A 152 5.41 16.15 3.66
N PHE A 153 4.65 16.65 2.68
CA PHE A 153 4.57 18.08 2.41
C PHE A 153 3.61 18.83 3.35
N ALA A 154 2.66 18.12 3.96
CA ALA A 154 1.74 18.69 4.93
C ALA A 154 2.39 18.83 6.32
N ALA A 155 3.44 18.08 6.60
CA ALA A 155 4.14 18.11 7.89
C ALA A 155 4.93 19.40 8.15
N GLY A 156 5.12 20.25 7.12
CA GLY A 156 5.83 21.53 7.25
C GLY A 156 7.34 21.39 7.42
N SER A 157 8.01 22.50 7.76
CA SER A 157 9.47 22.57 7.89
C SER A 157 9.99 22.21 9.30
N GLU A 158 9.13 21.72 10.18
CA GLU A 158 9.48 21.38 11.57
C GLU A 158 9.94 19.93 11.76
N PHE A 159 10.19 19.21 10.65
CA PHE A 159 10.76 17.85 10.65
C PHE A 159 12.24 17.85 10.31
#